data_c197d662e0a4aff8502d3c5a371fd06a
#
_entry.id   c197d662e0a4aff8502d3c5a371fd06a
#
_cell.length_a   1.000
_cell.length_b   1.000
_cell.length_c   1.000
_cell.angle_alpha   90.00
_cell.angle_beta   90.00
_cell.angle_gamma   90.00
#
_symmetry.space_group_name_H-M   'P 1'
#
loop_
_entity.id
_entity.type
_entity.pdbx_description
1 polymer ?
#
loop_
_entity_poly.entity_id
_entity_poly.type
_entity_poly.pdbx_seq_one_letter_code
_entity_poly.pdbx_strand_id
1 'polypeptide(L)'
;MSDWHKIEYLGKDFKPFHIRLDYSHEEMSLRDIYKYDDDEEWINKTAQEIADGYKYFVVLRAKVFLAGVELASHSLGGLLFDNTDQMEGMMSMDYEGIIAEAVDNAKHNLKKMSETMTGVTA
;
A
#
# COMPACT_ATOMS: atom_id res chain seq x y z
N MET A 1 -8.49 9.31 -13.39
CA MET A 1 -7.53 8.19 -13.21
C MET A 1 -6.64 8.48 -12.03
N SER A 2 -6.50 7.52 -11.15
CA SER A 2 -5.53 7.66 -10.06
C SER A 2 -4.14 7.45 -10.63
N ASP A 3 -3.27 8.41 -10.39
CA ASP A 3 -1.87 8.28 -10.74
C ASP A 3 -1.14 7.60 -9.60
N TRP A 4 -0.55 6.45 -9.89
CA TRP A 4 0.24 5.72 -8.91
C TRP A 4 1.71 6.08 -9.07
N HIS A 5 2.33 6.41 -7.94
CA HIS A 5 3.74 6.81 -7.88
C HIS A 5 4.54 5.71 -7.18
N LYS A 6 5.61 5.29 -7.84
CA LYS A 6 6.48 4.23 -7.31
C LYS A 6 7.21 4.70 -6.06
N ILE A 7 7.29 3.81 -5.06
CA ILE A 7 8.11 3.98 -3.86
C ILE A 7 9.21 2.93 -3.90
N GLU A 8 10.44 3.34 -3.57
CA GLU A 8 11.55 2.40 -3.48
C GLU A 8 11.41 1.54 -2.22
N TYR A 9 11.47 0.22 -2.40
CA TYR A 9 11.43 -0.71 -1.28
C TYR A 9 12.84 -1.15 -0.90
N LEU A 10 13.25 -0.77 0.32
CA LEU A 10 14.57 -1.07 0.88
C LEU A 10 14.52 -2.02 2.07
N GLY A 11 13.40 -2.69 2.25
CA GLY A 11 13.17 -3.58 3.38
C GLY A 11 13.62 -5.01 3.14
N LYS A 12 13.04 -5.92 3.92
CA LYS A 12 13.35 -7.35 3.89
C LYS A 12 13.14 -7.96 2.50
N ASP A 13 14.05 -8.83 2.09
CA ASP A 13 13.94 -9.60 0.86
C ASP A 13 12.95 -10.77 1.05
N PHE A 14 12.02 -10.90 0.11
CA PHE A 14 11.01 -11.98 0.12
C PHE A 14 11.21 -12.96 -1.04
N LYS A 15 12.46 -13.22 -1.44
CA LYS A 15 12.73 -14.16 -2.53
C LYS A 15 11.92 -15.46 -2.40
N PRO A 16 11.41 -16.01 -3.51
CA PRO A 16 11.60 -15.61 -4.90
C PRO A 16 10.65 -14.49 -5.36
N PHE A 17 9.88 -13.88 -4.46
CA PHE A 17 8.93 -12.85 -4.80
C PHE A 17 9.62 -11.49 -4.93
N HIS A 18 9.13 -10.70 -5.88
CA HIS A 18 9.53 -9.31 -6.04
C HIS A 18 8.43 -8.40 -5.51
N ILE A 19 8.80 -7.44 -4.67
CA ILE A 19 7.86 -6.50 -4.06
C ILE A 19 7.93 -5.17 -4.80
N ARG A 20 6.78 -4.65 -5.18
CA ARG A 20 6.65 -3.33 -5.75
C ARG A 20 5.70 -2.51 -4.88
N LEU A 21 6.18 -1.34 -4.44
CA LEU A 21 5.39 -0.41 -3.65
C LEU A 21 5.03 0.81 -4.49
N ASP A 22 3.80 1.27 -4.32
CA ASP A 22 3.37 2.54 -4.91
C ASP A 22 2.34 3.23 -4.01
N TYR A 23 2.08 4.49 -4.28
CA TYR A 23 1.07 5.26 -3.58
C TYR A 23 0.27 6.10 -4.57
N SER A 24 -0.95 6.43 -4.17
CA SER A 24 -1.80 7.36 -4.89
C SER A 24 -2.47 8.28 -3.86
N HIS A 25 -2.87 9.46 -4.28
CA HIS A 25 -3.60 10.36 -3.39
C HIS A 25 -4.93 9.73 -2.96
N GLU A 26 -5.24 9.87 -1.67
CA GLU A 26 -6.52 9.41 -1.13
C GLU A 26 -7.66 10.26 -1.71
N GLU A 27 -8.65 9.61 -2.29
CA GLU A 27 -9.80 10.30 -2.90
C GLU A 27 -10.83 10.74 -1.86
N MET A 28 -10.94 10.02 -0.74
CA MET A 28 -11.82 10.43 0.35
C MET A 28 -11.22 11.63 1.08
N SER A 29 -12.07 12.55 1.54
CA SER A 29 -11.60 13.71 2.29
C SER A 29 -11.09 13.28 3.67
N LEU A 30 -10.18 14.09 4.23
CA LEU A 30 -9.67 13.85 5.58
C LEU A 30 -10.82 13.78 6.59
N ARG A 31 -11.82 14.63 6.46
CA ARG A 31 -12.98 14.66 7.34
C ARG A 31 -13.79 13.36 7.26
N ASP A 32 -13.94 12.77 6.08
CA ASP A 32 -14.68 11.52 5.90
C ASP A 32 -13.97 10.33 6.56
N ILE A 33 -12.64 10.31 6.48
CA ILE A 33 -11.81 9.27 7.10
C ILE A 33 -11.80 9.43 8.63
N TYR A 34 -11.64 10.68 9.11
CA TYR A 34 -11.57 11.02 10.54
C TYR A 34 -12.89 11.60 11.06
N LYS A 35 -14.02 11.08 10.59
CA LYS A 35 -15.34 11.60 10.89
C LYS A 35 -15.73 11.58 12.38
N TYR A 36 -15.07 10.74 13.16
CA TYR A 36 -15.31 10.64 14.61
C TYR A 36 -14.30 11.43 15.45
N ASP A 37 -13.40 12.16 14.80
CA ASP A 37 -12.46 13.02 15.49
C ASP A 37 -13.13 14.35 15.81
N ASP A 38 -13.11 14.75 17.08
CA ASP A 38 -13.74 15.99 17.57
C ASP A 38 -12.85 17.22 17.38
N ASP A 39 -11.58 17.04 16.99
CA ASP A 39 -10.64 18.14 16.81
C ASP A 39 -10.78 18.79 15.43
N GLU A 40 -11.77 19.67 15.32
CA GLU A 40 -12.07 20.43 14.09
C GLU A 40 -10.88 21.28 13.64
N GLU A 41 -10.15 21.87 14.59
CA GLU A 41 -9.00 22.71 14.29
C GLU A 41 -7.89 21.88 13.61
N TRP A 42 -7.60 20.71 14.15
CA TRP A 42 -6.61 19.80 13.58
C TRP A 42 -7.02 19.34 12.18
N ILE A 43 -8.27 18.95 12.00
CA ILE A 43 -8.80 18.51 10.70
C ILE A 43 -8.67 19.60 9.66
N ASN A 44 -9.10 20.82 9.98
CA ASN A 44 -9.07 21.94 9.05
C ASN A 44 -7.63 22.35 8.70
N LYS A 45 -6.75 22.40 9.70
CA LYS A 45 -5.33 22.71 9.49
C LYS A 45 -4.65 21.66 8.62
N THR A 46 -4.86 20.38 8.93
CA THR A 46 -4.26 19.27 8.20
C THR A 46 -4.78 19.22 6.76
N ALA A 47 -6.08 19.42 6.55
CA ALA A 47 -6.66 19.47 5.21
C ALA A 47 -6.01 20.58 4.37
N GLN A 48 -5.74 21.75 4.97
CA GLN A 48 -5.07 22.84 4.28
C GLN A 48 -3.62 22.49 3.95
N GLU A 49 -2.91 21.84 4.86
CA GLU A 49 -1.53 21.37 4.63
C GLU A 49 -1.46 20.36 3.48
N ILE A 50 -2.46 19.48 3.37
CA ILE A 50 -2.56 18.53 2.26
C ILE A 50 -2.79 19.28 0.95
N ALA A 51 -3.71 20.23 0.93
CA ALA A 51 -4.03 21.03 -0.24
C ALA A 51 -2.82 21.85 -0.72
N ASP A 52 -2.01 22.34 0.23
CA ASP A 52 -0.82 23.15 -0.06
C ASP A 52 0.42 22.31 -0.39
N GLY A 53 0.32 20.98 -0.32
CA GLY A 53 1.43 20.09 -0.65
C GLY A 53 2.44 19.86 0.47
N TYR A 54 2.12 20.27 1.70
CA TYR A 54 3.02 20.07 2.85
C TYR A 54 2.84 18.72 3.53
N LYS A 55 1.76 18.02 3.22
CA LYS A 55 1.49 16.67 3.72
C LYS A 55 0.90 15.80 2.61
N TYR A 56 1.13 14.50 2.74
CA TYR A 56 0.64 13.49 1.80
C TYR A 56 -0.44 12.66 2.48
N PHE A 57 -1.64 12.70 1.92
CA PHE A 57 -2.75 11.85 2.35
C PHE A 57 -3.02 10.83 1.25
N VAL A 58 -2.70 9.57 1.51
CA VAL A 58 -2.49 8.59 0.44
C VAL A 58 -3.10 7.23 0.72
N VAL A 59 -3.23 6.48 -0.36
CA VAL A 59 -3.41 5.02 -0.35
C VAL A 59 -2.05 4.42 -0.69
N LEU A 60 -1.58 3.49 0.13
CA LEU A 60 -0.38 2.70 -0.14
C LEU A 60 -0.76 1.34 -0.70
N ARG A 61 0.03 0.83 -1.62
CA ARG A 61 -0.22 -0.46 -2.23
C ARG A 61 1.08 -1.26 -2.34
N ALA A 62 1.02 -2.53 -1.92
CA ALA A 62 2.09 -3.49 -2.13
C ALA A 62 1.63 -4.52 -3.17
N LYS A 63 2.41 -4.69 -4.22
CA LYS A 63 2.18 -5.71 -5.25
C LYS A 63 3.28 -6.75 -5.17
N VAL A 64 2.92 -8.01 -5.31
CA VAL A 64 3.85 -9.14 -5.22
C VAL A 64 3.88 -9.87 -6.55
N PHE A 65 5.09 -10.01 -7.10
CA PHE A 65 5.32 -10.64 -8.40
C PHE A 65 6.19 -11.88 -8.25
N LEU A 66 5.95 -12.85 -9.10
CA LEU A 66 6.83 -14.01 -9.29
C LEU A 66 7.10 -14.17 -10.78
N ALA A 67 8.39 -14.14 -11.15
CA ALA A 67 8.80 -14.24 -12.56
C ALA A 67 8.05 -13.27 -13.48
N GLY A 68 7.82 -12.04 -13.03
CA GLY A 68 7.13 -11.00 -13.77
C GLY A 68 5.61 -11.08 -13.75
N VAL A 69 5.02 -12.07 -13.09
CA VAL A 69 3.57 -12.23 -12.98
C VAL A 69 3.08 -11.71 -11.63
N GLU A 70 2.12 -10.79 -11.64
CA GLU A 70 1.51 -10.30 -10.40
C GLU A 70 0.65 -11.38 -9.77
N LEU A 71 0.95 -11.75 -8.54
CA LEU A 71 0.22 -12.80 -7.80
C LEU A 71 -0.76 -12.23 -6.78
N ALA A 72 -0.45 -11.08 -6.22
CA ALA A 72 -1.30 -10.46 -5.21
C ALA A 72 -0.99 -8.99 -5.07
N SER A 73 -1.93 -8.25 -4.51
CA SER A 73 -1.74 -6.87 -4.08
C SER A 73 -2.54 -6.63 -2.80
N HIS A 74 -2.08 -5.69 -2.01
CA HIS A 74 -2.78 -5.26 -0.82
C HIS A 74 -2.62 -3.76 -0.69
N SER A 75 -3.71 -3.06 -0.38
CA SER A 75 -3.70 -1.61 -0.24
C SER A 75 -4.27 -1.19 1.10
N LEU A 76 -3.79 -0.07 1.59
CA LEU A 76 -4.31 0.55 2.81
C LEU A 76 -4.43 2.06 2.57
N GLY A 77 -5.65 2.58 2.74
CA GLY A 77 -5.94 3.99 2.53
C GLY A 77 -5.97 4.80 3.81
N GLY A 78 -6.17 6.12 3.65
CA GLY A 78 -6.32 7.03 4.77
C GLY A 78 -5.04 7.28 5.56
N LEU A 79 -3.88 7.16 4.92
CA LEU A 79 -2.57 7.31 5.58
C LEU A 79 -2.00 8.68 5.34
N LEU A 80 -1.47 9.28 6.40
CA LEU A 80 -0.95 10.64 6.40
C LEU A 80 0.56 10.63 6.66
N PHE A 81 1.32 11.25 5.75
CA PHE A 81 2.77 11.35 5.84
C PHE A 81 3.22 12.80 5.65
N ASP A 82 4.32 13.16 6.29
CA ASP A 82 4.90 14.50 6.16
C ASP A 82 5.64 14.68 4.84
N ASN A 83 6.26 13.62 4.34
CA ASN A 83 7.01 13.64 3.09
C ASN A 83 7.18 12.23 2.52
N THR A 84 7.75 12.15 1.32
CA THR A 84 7.97 10.86 0.65
C THR A 84 9.06 10.02 1.32
N ASP A 85 10.05 10.66 1.93
CA ASP A 85 11.12 9.93 2.66
C ASP A 85 10.54 9.20 3.86
N GLN A 86 9.63 9.83 4.60
CA GLN A 86 8.92 9.19 5.71
C GLN A 86 8.12 7.99 5.21
N MET A 87 7.42 8.15 4.09
CA MET A 87 6.62 7.09 3.47
C MET A 87 7.50 5.89 3.10
N GLU A 88 8.63 6.13 2.43
CA GLU A 88 9.57 5.08 2.02
C GLU A 88 10.14 4.35 3.23
N GLY A 89 10.53 5.09 4.27
CA GLY A 89 11.07 4.51 5.51
C GLY A 89 10.07 3.62 6.21
N MET A 90 8.84 4.09 6.36
CA MET A 90 7.78 3.30 7.02
C MET A 90 7.40 2.07 6.23
N MET A 91 7.32 2.16 4.90
CA MET A 91 7.01 1.02 4.05
C MET A 91 8.13 -0.01 4.04
N SER A 92 9.38 0.41 4.09
CA SER A 92 10.54 -0.51 4.17
C SER A 92 10.57 -1.28 5.49
N MET A 93 9.93 -0.75 6.54
CA MET A 93 9.75 -1.45 7.82
C MET A 93 8.42 -2.21 7.89
N ASP A 94 7.74 -2.35 6.75
CA ASP A 94 6.44 -3.03 6.63
C ASP A 94 5.36 -2.42 7.54
N TYR A 95 5.15 -1.11 7.37
CA TYR A 95 4.13 -0.37 8.11
C TYR A 95 2.76 -1.06 8.01
N GLU A 96 2.13 -1.30 9.16
CA GLU A 96 0.82 -1.99 9.27
C GLU A 96 0.80 -3.41 8.66
N GLY A 97 1.95 -4.01 8.40
CA GLY A 97 2.03 -5.36 7.85
C GLY A 97 1.52 -5.50 6.42
N ILE A 98 1.49 -4.41 5.66
CA ILE A 98 0.94 -4.39 4.30
C ILE A 98 1.69 -5.37 3.39
N ILE A 99 3.02 -5.37 3.47
CA ILE A 99 3.87 -6.21 2.63
C ILE A 99 3.73 -7.67 3.03
N ALA A 100 3.80 -7.97 4.32
CA ALA A 100 3.67 -9.34 4.82
C ALA A 100 2.32 -9.95 4.41
N GLU A 101 1.24 -9.18 4.50
CA GLU A 101 -0.08 -9.63 4.09
C GLU A 101 -0.16 -9.88 2.58
N ALA A 102 0.42 -8.99 1.78
CA ALA A 102 0.48 -9.17 0.33
C ALA A 102 1.27 -10.44 -0.05
N VAL A 103 2.39 -10.70 0.62
CA VAL A 103 3.20 -11.91 0.39
C VAL A 103 2.43 -13.16 0.78
N ASP A 104 1.72 -13.15 1.91
CA ASP A 104 0.90 -14.28 2.34
C ASP A 104 -0.21 -14.57 1.33
N ASN A 105 -0.86 -13.53 0.82
CA ASN A 105 -1.86 -13.65 -0.23
C ASN A 105 -1.27 -14.22 -1.52
N ALA A 106 -0.05 -13.80 -1.88
CA ALA A 106 0.65 -14.31 -3.07
C ALA A 106 0.95 -15.80 -2.92
N LYS A 107 1.42 -16.24 -1.75
CA LYS A 107 1.67 -17.66 -1.47
C LYS A 107 0.39 -18.49 -1.57
N HIS A 108 -0.70 -17.96 -1.02
CA HIS A 108 -2.00 -18.61 -1.08
C HIS A 108 -2.49 -18.74 -2.53
N ASN A 109 -2.39 -17.68 -3.31
CA ASN A 109 -2.80 -17.67 -4.71
C ASN A 109 -1.96 -18.62 -5.55
N LEU A 110 -0.65 -18.68 -5.31
CA LEU A 110 0.26 -19.61 -5.99
C LEU A 110 -0.12 -21.05 -5.69
N LYS A 111 -0.44 -21.37 -4.45
CA LYS A 111 -0.88 -22.70 -4.04
C LYS A 111 -2.17 -23.09 -4.75
N LYS A 112 -3.14 -22.17 -4.82
CA LYS A 112 -4.41 -22.39 -5.54
C LYS A 112 -4.20 -22.66 -7.02
N MET A 113 -3.32 -21.90 -7.66
CA MET A 113 -2.98 -22.10 -9.07
C MET A 113 -2.37 -23.48 -9.30
N SER A 114 -1.45 -23.92 -8.43
CA SER A 114 -0.84 -25.22 -8.49
C SER A 114 -1.86 -26.35 -8.34
N GLU A 115 -2.78 -26.24 -7.41
CA GLU A 115 -3.85 -27.22 -7.19
C GLU A 115 -4.78 -27.31 -8.40
N THR A 116 -5.13 -26.17 -8.99
CA THR A 116 -5.98 -26.11 -10.19
C THR A 116 -5.29 -26.77 -11.39
N MET A 117 -4.01 -26.49 -11.60
CA MET A 117 -3.23 -27.11 -12.67
C MET A 117 -3.12 -28.62 -12.50
N THR A 118 -2.89 -29.09 -11.28
CA THR A 118 -2.85 -30.51 -10.96
C THR A 118 -4.18 -31.18 -11.28
N GLY A 119 -5.30 -30.55 -10.95
CA GLY A 119 -6.63 -31.05 -11.27
C GLY A 119 -6.91 -31.13 -12.76
N VAL A 120 -6.36 -30.22 -13.54
CA VAL A 120 -6.52 -30.19 -15.00
C VAL A 120 -5.71 -31.31 -15.67
N THR A 121 -4.57 -31.65 -15.13
CA THR A 121 -3.66 -32.66 -15.71
C THR A 121 -4.01 -34.09 -15.25
N ALA A 122 -4.87 -34.22 -14.28
CA ALA A 122 -5.34 -35.52 -13.83
C ALA A 122 -6.48 -36.01 -14.74
#